data_a006bf3b37781a8bf4eb90001c5b1d39
#
_entry.id   a006bf3b37781a8bf4eb90001c5b1d39
#
_cell.length_a   1.000
_cell.length_b   1.000
_cell.length_c   1.000
_cell.angle_alpha   90.00
_cell.angle_beta   90.00
_cell.angle_gamma   90.00
#
_symmetry.space_group_name_H-M   'P 1'
#
loop_
_entity.id
_entity.type
_entity.pdbx_description
1 polymer ?
#
loop_
_entity_poly.entity_id
_entity_poly.type
_entity_poly.pdbx_seq_one_letter_code
_entity_poly.pdbx_strand_id
1 'polypeptide(L)'
;SLIISQRLVKKLCPACRKEMVITGEMAEEKLFPEVFIGRRAYMAKGCDHCRGKGTDGRTGVFEMLEIGKEERRLLHENAAAEEFSECMRKQGQYSLKESLLRLMESGAVPPEEAALLWE
;
A
#
# COMPACT_ATOMS: atom_id res chain seq x y z
N SER A 1 -12.96 6.45 15.30
CA SER A 1 -12.35 5.59 14.28
C SER A 1 -11.67 4.38 14.92
N LEU A 2 -11.61 3.29 14.19
CA LEU A 2 -11.01 2.05 14.64
C LEU A 2 -9.84 1.70 13.73
N ILE A 3 -8.67 1.45 14.32
CA ILE A 3 -7.52 0.92 13.58
C ILE A 3 -7.62 -0.59 13.58
N ILE A 4 -7.80 -1.18 12.40
CA ILE A 4 -7.94 -2.64 12.24
C ILE A 4 -6.56 -3.29 12.17
N SER A 5 -5.63 -2.64 11.47
CA SER A 5 -4.31 -3.19 11.21
C SER A 5 -3.28 -2.08 11.07
N GLN A 6 -2.06 -2.35 11.53
CA GLN A 6 -0.94 -1.43 11.39
C GLN A 6 0.32 -2.22 11.07
N ARG A 7 1.07 -1.73 10.08
CA ARG A 7 2.37 -2.31 9.70
C ARG A 7 3.37 -1.18 9.50
N LEU A 8 4.63 -1.46 9.74
CA LEU A 8 5.72 -0.52 9.45
C LEU A 8 6.42 -0.95 8.17
N VAL A 9 6.63 0.00 7.28
CA VAL A 9 7.33 -0.22 6.01
C VAL A 9 8.44 0.80 5.84
N LYS A 10 9.49 0.43 5.15
CA LYS A 10 10.58 1.35 4.84
C LYS A 10 10.13 2.36 3.80
N LYS A 11 10.50 3.62 4.00
CA LYS A 11 10.21 4.69 3.04
C LYS A 11 11.31 4.78 1.99
N LEU A 12 10.92 5.06 0.75
CA LEU A 12 11.88 5.36 -0.31
C LEU A 12 12.63 6.64 -0.02
N CYS A 13 13.92 6.64 -0.34
CA CYS A 13 14.70 7.86 -0.26
C CYS A 13 14.17 8.88 -1.28
N PRO A 14 13.72 10.05 -0.83
CA PRO A 14 13.17 11.05 -1.76
C PRO A 14 14.23 11.69 -2.65
N ALA A 15 15.49 11.59 -2.28
CA ALA A 15 16.58 12.23 -3.04
C ALA A 15 16.99 11.43 -4.27
N CYS A 16 16.90 10.09 -4.25
CA CYS A 16 17.37 9.27 -5.37
C CYS A 16 16.30 8.39 -6.01
N ARG A 17 15.05 8.51 -5.60
CA ARG A 17 13.97 7.72 -6.19
C ARG A 17 13.67 8.15 -7.61
N LYS A 18 13.36 7.19 -8.48
CA LYS A 18 12.99 7.45 -9.87
C LYS A 18 11.73 6.70 -10.23
N GLU A 19 10.85 7.36 -10.96
CA GLU A 19 9.59 6.79 -11.40
C GLU A 19 9.82 5.71 -12.45
N MET A 20 8.99 4.67 -12.39
CA MET A 20 9.00 3.58 -13.36
C MET A 20 7.61 2.94 -13.41
N VAL A 21 7.41 2.05 -14.37
CA VAL A 21 6.21 1.23 -14.47
C VAL A 21 6.63 -0.22 -14.26
N ILE A 22 5.88 -0.95 -13.43
CA ILE A 22 6.17 -2.35 -13.17
C ILE A 22 5.79 -3.18 -14.39
N THR A 23 6.75 -3.93 -14.94
CA THR A 23 6.53 -4.82 -16.08
C THR A 23 6.23 -6.23 -15.61
N GLY A 24 5.65 -7.05 -16.51
CA GLY A 24 5.42 -8.46 -16.21
C GLY A 24 6.70 -9.22 -15.90
N GLU A 25 7.78 -8.92 -16.62
CA GLU A 25 9.10 -9.52 -16.39
C GLU A 25 9.62 -9.20 -15.00
N MET A 26 9.53 -7.94 -14.59
CA MET A 26 9.93 -7.50 -13.26
C MET A 26 9.12 -8.20 -12.17
N ALA A 27 7.80 -8.30 -12.37
CA ALA A 27 6.93 -8.94 -11.40
C ALA A 27 7.27 -10.42 -11.24
N GLU A 28 7.59 -11.11 -12.33
CA GLU A 28 8.00 -12.51 -12.28
C GLU A 28 9.33 -12.67 -11.57
N GLU A 29 10.32 -11.87 -11.93
CA GLU A 29 11.66 -11.93 -11.36
C GLU A 29 11.66 -11.61 -9.86
N LYS A 30 10.92 -10.61 -9.45
CA LYS A 30 10.89 -10.15 -8.06
C LYS A 30 9.75 -10.73 -7.23
N LEU A 31 8.95 -11.60 -7.83
CA LEU A 31 7.80 -12.23 -7.17
C LEU A 31 6.78 -11.21 -6.66
N PHE A 32 6.54 -10.17 -7.44
CA PHE A 32 5.52 -9.19 -7.14
C PHE A 32 4.13 -9.74 -7.46
N PRO A 33 3.09 -9.30 -6.74
CA PRO A 33 1.71 -9.63 -7.10
C PRO A 33 1.39 -9.15 -8.53
N GLU A 34 0.61 -9.94 -9.26
CA GLU A 34 0.23 -9.59 -10.64
C GLU A 34 -0.46 -8.23 -10.73
N VAL A 35 -1.20 -7.85 -9.71
CA VAL A 35 -1.91 -6.56 -9.69
C VAL A 35 -0.96 -5.38 -9.77
N PHE A 36 0.32 -5.55 -9.47
CA PHE A 36 1.32 -4.48 -9.58
C PHE A 36 1.68 -4.19 -11.03
N ILE A 37 1.49 -5.14 -11.94
CA ILE A 37 1.88 -4.98 -13.34
C ILE A 37 1.12 -3.82 -13.99
N GLY A 38 1.85 -2.95 -14.67
CA GLY A 38 1.29 -1.76 -15.31
C GLY A 38 1.11 -0.57 -14.39
N ARG A 39 1.41 -0.71 -13.11
CA ARG A 39 1.27 0.37 -12.15
C ARG A 39 2.56 1.16 -12.02
N ARG A 40 2.40 2.43 -11.66
CA ARG A 40 3.53 3.31 -11.37
C ARG A 40 4.15 2.89 -10.04
N ALA A 41 5.47 2.90 -10.01
CA ALA A 41 6.24 2.67 -8.80
C ALA A 41 7.50 3.52 -8.88
N TYR A 42 8.30 3.48 -7.84
CA TYR A 42 9.55 4.23 -7.78
C TYR A 42 10.64 3.31 -7.26
N MET A 43 11.83 3.48 -7.78
CA MET A 43 13.01 2.74 -7.33
C MET A 43 14.12 3.71 -6.99
N ALA A 44 14.93 3.33 -6.01
CA ALA A 44 16.05 4.14 -5.56
C ALA A 44 17.31 3.29 -5.55
N LYS A 45 18.36 3.77 -6.22
CA LYS A 45 19.63 3.05 -6.30
C LYS A 45 20.49 3.23 -5.06
N GLY A 46 20.21 4.27 -4.30
CA GLY A 46 21.05 4.68 -3.21
C GLY A 46 21.81 5.96 -3.55
N CYS A 47 22.06 6.76 -2.55
CA CYS A 47 22.79 8.02 -2.68
C CYS A 47 23.39 8.37 -1.32
N ASP A 48 24.12 9.49 -1.24
CA ASP A 48 24.71 9.92 0.02
C ASP A 48 23.66 10.24 1.08
N HIS A 49 22.50 10.77 0.68
CA HIS A 49 21.42 11.09 1.62
C HIS A 49 20.92 9.85 2.34
N CYS A 50 20.72 8.75 1.65
CA CYS A 50 20.25 7.48 2.23
C CYS A 50 21.37 6.50 2.57
N ARG A 51 22.63 6.93 2.44
CA ARG A 51 23.81 6.10 2.70
C ARG A 51 23.83 4.83 1.86
N GLY A 52 23.43 4.96 0.61
CA GLY A 52 23.43 3.84 -0.33
C GLY A 52 22.29 2.85 -0.17
N LYS A 53 21.40 3.05 0.79
CA LYS A 53 20.32 2.09 1.09
C LYS A 53 19.14 2.15 0.15
N GLY A 54 18.89 3.30 -0.48
CA GLY A 54 17.68 3.52 -1.28
C GLY A 54 16.43 3.78 -0.44
N THR A 55 16.51 3.59 0.87
CA THR A 55 15.41 3.84 1.80
C THR A 55 15.88 4.74 2.93
N ASP A 56 14.97 5.50 3.51
CA ASP A 56 15.28 6.43 4.58
C ASP A 56 14.09 6.53 5.53
N GLY A 57 14.23 5.89 6.71
CA GLY A 57 13.19 5.88 7.71
C GLY A 57 12.06 4.90 7.41
N ARG A 58 11.02 4.95 8.24
CA ARG A 58 9.86 4.07 8.14
C ARG A 58 8.57 4.87 8.27
N THR A 59 7.50 4.32 7.75
CA THR A 59 6.16 4.90 7.91
C THR A 59 5.16 3.80 8.26
N GLY A 60 4.08 4.19 8.91
CA GLY A 60 3.02 3.25 9.23
C GLY A 60 2.04 3.12 8.08
N VAL A 61 1.59 1.89 7.83
CA VAL A 61 0.49 1.61 6.91
C VAL A 61 -0.66 1.10 7.76
N PHE A 62 -1.81 1.71 7.58
CA PHE A 62 -2.97 1.42 8.41
C PHE A 62 -4.13 0.94 7.57
N GLU A 63 -4.88 -0.01 8.14
CA GLU A 63 -6.23 -0.28 7.70
C GLU A 63 -7.14 0.28 8.79
N MET A 64 -7.93 1.27 8.45
CA MET A 64 -8.77 1.99 9.39
C MET A 64 -10.23 1.92 8.99
N LEU A 65 -11.09 1.88 9.99
CA LEU A 65 -12.53 1.87 9.79
C LEU A 65 -13.18 2.90 10.72
N GLU A 66 -14.01 3.75 10.14
CA GLU A 66 -14.94 4.59 10.89
C GLU A 66 -16.27 3.86 10.94
N ILE A 67 -16.68 3.43 12.13
CA ILE A 67 -17.94 2.71 12.28
C ILE A 67 -19.09 3.71 12.40
N GLY A 68 -19.71 3.99 11.26
CA GLY A 68 -20.88 4.83 11.18
C GLY A 68 -22.15 3.98 11.14
N LYS A 69 -23.24 4.64 10.76
CA LYS A 69 -24.57 4.02 10.71
C LYS A 69 -24.64 2.91 9.69
N GLU A 70 -24.10 3.14 8.50
CA GLU A 70 -24.14 2.18 7.39
C GLU A 70 -23.31 0.94 7.69
N GLU A 71 -22.11 1.12 8.25
CA GLU A 71 -21.24 0.00 8.59
C GLU A 71 -21.82 -0.85 9.70
N ARG A 72 -22.47 -0.23 10.68
CA ARG A 72 -23.15 -0.95 11.74
C ARG A 72 -24.30 -1.79 11.18
N ARG A 73 -25.04 -1.24 10.24
CA ARG A 73 -26.11 -1.96 9.56
C ARG A 73 -25.59 -3.18 8.83
N LEU A 74 -24.53 -3.02 8.06
CA LEU A 74 -23.93 -4.12 7.31
C LEU A 74 -23.37 -5.21 8.22
N LEU A 75 -22.71 -4.83 9.32
CA LEU A 75 -22.22 -5.81 10.30
C LEU A 75 -23.37 -6.56 10.96
N HIS A 76 -24.43 -5.86 11.30
CA HIS A 76 -25.61 -6.47 11.94
C HIS A 76 -26.33 -7.45 11.02
N GLU A 77 -26.37 -7.16 9.73
CA GLU A 77 -27.02 -8.00 8.72
C GLU A 77 -26.12 -9.12 8.17
N ASN A 78 -24.89 -9.25 8.68
CA ASN A 78 -23.90 -10.21 8.14
C ASN A 78 -23.69 -10.05 6.64
N ALA A 79 -23.54 -8.80 6.20
CA ALA A 79 -23.33 -8.48 4.80
C ALA A 79 -22.05 -9.15 4.28
N ALA A 80 -21.99 -9.38 2.97
CA ALA A 80 -20.83 -9.95 2.32
C ALA A 80 -19.62 -9.00 2.44
N ALA A 81 -18.41 -9.58 2.43
CA ALA A 81 -17.20 -8.81 2.56
C ALA A 81 -17.08 -7.72 1.48
N GLU A 82 -17.54 -7.99 0.26
CA GLU A 82 -17.52 -7.03 -0.84
C GLU A 82 -18.40 -5.82 -0.56
N GLU A 83 -19.58 -6.03 0.03
CA GLU A 83 -20.50 -4.94 0.38
C GLU A 83 -19.89 -4.04 1.44
N PHE A 84 -19.26 -4.65 2.44
CA PHE A 84 -18.60 -3.91 3.51
C PHE A 84 -17.41 -3.10 2.97
N SER A 85 -16.58 -3.70 2.11
CA SER A 85 -15.46 -3.03 1.48
C SER A 85 -15.90 -1.85 0.62
N GLU A 86 -16.99 -2.00 -0.12
CA GLU A 86 -17.54 -0.94 -0.94
C GLU A 86 -18.05 0.21 -0.08
N CYS A 87 -18.69 -0.09 1.04
CA CYS A 87 -19.14 0.91 1.98
C CYS A 87 -17.96 1.72 2.54
N MET A 88 -16.89 1.03 2.91
CA MET A 88 -15.65 1.66 3.39
C MET A 88 -15.07 2.61 2.33
N ARG A 89 -15.03 2.17 1.09
CA ARG A 89 -14.50 2.96 -0.01
C ARG A 89 -15.29 4.25 -0.23
N LYS A 90 -16.61 4.17 -0.17
CA LYS A 90 -17.48 5.34 -0.32
C LYS A 90 -17.23 6.39 0.74
N GLN A 91 -16.72 6.00 1.89
CA GLN A 91 -16.41 6.90 2.98
C GLN A 91 -14.95 7.33 3.00
N GLY A 92 -14.20 7.02 1.94
CA GLY A 92 -12.78 7.37 1.84
C GLY A 92 -11.86 6.49 2.66
N GLN A 93 -12.33 5.31 3.03
CA GLN A 93 -11.52 4.35 3.78
C GLN A 93 -11.06 3.23 2.85
N TYR A 94 -9.86 2.74 3.10
CA TYR A 94 -9.22 1.77 2.21
C TYR A 94 -8.72 0.56 2.98
N SER A 95 -8.73 -0.61 2.32
CA SER A 95 -8.11 -1.81 2.84
C SER A 95 -6.58 -1.63 2.91
N LEU A 96 -5.91 -2.52 3.63
CA LEU A 96 -4.45 -2.52 3.70
C LEU A 96 -3.82 -2.58 2.30
N LYS A 97 -4.34 -3.44 1.42
CA LYS A 97 -3.83 -3.56 0.05
C LYS A 97 -3.98 -2.27 -0.76
N GLU A 98 -5.12 -1.61 -0.64
CA GLU A 98 -5.34 -0.34 -1.33
C GLU A 98 -4.39 0.74 -0.80
N SER A 99 -4.17 0.76 0.50
CA SER A 99 -3.21 1.69 1.12
C SER A 99 -1.79 1.43 0.62
N LEU A 100 -1.40 0.17 0.52
CA LEU A 100 -0.08 -0.20 0.00
C LEU A 100 0.09 0.23 -1.46
N LEU A 101 -0.92 0.03 -2.29
CA LEU A 101 -0.87 0.47 -3.69
C LEU A 101 -0.74 1.99 -3.79
N ARG A 102 -1.45 2.74 -2.98
CA ARG A 102 -1.36 4.20 -2.97
C ARG A 102 0.01 4.67 -2.56
N LEU A 103 0.58 4.08 -1.53
CA LEU A 103 1.93 4.44 -1.07
C LEU A 103 2.98 4.11 -2.13
N MET A 104 2.84 2.97 -2.79
CA MET A 104 3.74 2.56 -3.86
C MET A 104 3.66 3.55 -5.03
N GLU A 105 2.45 3.86 -5.49
CA GLU A 105 2.24 4.73 -6.64
C GLU A 105 2.61 6.18 -6.37
N SER A 106 2.57 6.61 -5.12
CA SER A 106 2.99 7.96 -4.72
C SER A 106 4.50 8.10 -4.58
N GLY A 107 5.22 6.98 -4.57
CA GLY A 107 6.67 6.99 -4.38
C GLY A 107 7.11 7.04 -2.92
N ALA A 108 6.18 6.87 -1.98
CA ALA A 108 6.51 6.86 -0.56
C ALA A 108 7.20 5.57 -0.13
N VAL A 109 6.83 4.45 -0.76
CA VAL A 109 7.28 3.10 -0.38
C VAL A 109 7.73 2.35 -1.64
N PRO A 110 8.85 1.60 -1.57
CA PRO A 110 9.27 0.80 -2.72
C PRO A 110 8.31 -0.38 -2.95
N PRO A 111 8.18 -0.85 -4.19
CA PRO A 111 7.30 -1.98 -4.48
C PRO A 111 7.67 -3.25 -3.71
N GLU A 112 8.93 -3.45 -3.39
CA GLU A 112 9.39 -4.59 -2.60
C GLU A 112 8.76 -4.61 -1.21
N GLU A 113 8.66 -3.45 -0.55
CA GLU A 113 8.03 -3.34 0.76
C GLU A 113 6.53 -3.59 0.69
N ALA A 114 5.88 -3.07 -0.33
CA ALA A 114 4.44 -3.32 -0.53
C ALA A 114 4.18 -4.81 -0.77
N ALA A 115 5.06 -5.48 -1.52
CA ALA A 115 4.95 -6.91 -1.81
C ALA A 115 5.10 -7.77 -0.56
N LEU A 116 5.98 -7.40 0.37
CA LEU A 116 6.19 -8.14 1.61
C LEU A 116 4.94 -8.23 2.46
N LEU A 117 4.10 -7.19 2.44
CA LEU A 117 2.88 -7.13 3.24
C LEU A 117 1.64 -7.55 2.46
N TRP A 118 1.80 -7.97 1.22
CA TRP A 118 0.69 -8.33 0.35
C TRP A 118 0.19 -9.73 0.69
N GLU A 119 -1.02 -9.82 1.21
CA GLU A 119 -1.65 -11.08 1.58
C GLU A 119 -2.93 -11.32 0.80
#